data_82c41f408774071bddf3bb8e8665703a
#
_entry.id   82c41f408774071bddf3bb8e8665703a
#
_cell.length_a   1.000
_cell.length_b   1.000
_cell.length_c   1.000
_cell.angle_alpha   90.00
_cell.angle_beta   90.00
_cell.angle_gamma   90.00
#
_symmetry.space_group_name_H-M   'P 1'
#
loop_
_entity.id
_entity.type
_entity.pdbx_description
1 polymer ?
#
loop_
_entity_poly.entity_id
_entity_poly.type
_entity_poly.pdbx_seq_one_letter_code
_entity_poly.pdbx_strand_id
1 'polypeptide(L)'
;CRTCGHGDSHKLPIWYNEQSHPWAERVDGPWELRKAVRKRLRENPDAIKIWSTGGGIWHWDQKLDQHYTFEEIKAVVDECNMVGIPVWSHAEGYGGALDSAKAGVHLIIHGQTLNDECLDIMAEKGIYFCPTIQFLNEWFKTYAPPYIPEVHDQYSGATVAEKELNRVYANLRKAKSKGIGLTIGSDSFCSSLTPYGTTAIGEMYSFVEKAGISEMDTIVAATKVGAEMLKVDKITGTLEVD
;
A
#
# COMPACT_ATOMS: atom_id res chain seq x y z
N CYS A 1 -7.88 7.85 -7.82
CA CYS A 1 -6.74 8.74 -7.51
C CYS A 1 -7.13 10.21 -7.66
N ARG A 2 -6.37 11.12 -7.02
CA ARG A 2 -6.51 12.56 -7.31
C ARG A 2 -5.96 12.89 -8.70
N THR A 3 -6.38 14.00 -9.28
CA THR A 3 -5.76 14.56 -10.47
C THR A 3 -4.28 14.87 -10.20
N CYS A 4 -3.40 14.52 -11.11
CA CYS A 4 -1.95 14.57 -10.94
C CYS A 4 -1.39 13.75 -9.77
N GLY A 5 -2.09 12.71 -9.32
CA GLY A 5 -1.63 11.81 -8.26
C GLY A 5 -1.09 10.48 -8.78
N HIS A 6 -0.60 9.67 -7.84
CA HIS A 6 -0.22 8.28 -8.12
C HIS A 6 -1.41 7.52 -8.67
N GLY A 7 -1.26 6.84 -9.77
CA GLY A 7 -2.36 6.20 -10.50
C GLY A 7 -3.01 7.04 -11.60
N ASP A 8 -2.67 8.33 -11.72
CA ASP A 8 -3.04 9.14 -12.87
C ASP A 8 -2.00 8.95 -13.99
N SER A 9 -2.43 8.53 -15.17
CA SER A 9 -1.55 8.26 -16.31
C SER A 9 -1.13 9.55 -17.01
N HIS A 10 -0.30 10.35 -16.36
CA HIS A 10 0.09 11.71 -16.76
C HIS A 10 0.63 11.87 -18.17
N LYS A 11 1.22 10.80 -18.74
CA LYS A 11 1.74 10.85 -20.12
C LYS A 11 0.64 10.69 -21.18
N LEU A 12 -0.56 10.33 -20.76
CA LEU A 12 -1.68 10.16 -21.67
C LEU A 12 -2.58 11.40 -21.64
N PRO A 13 -3.17 11.79 -22.75
CA PRO A 13 -4.14 12.87 -22.77
C PRO A 13 -5.30 12.63 -21.81
N ILE A 14 -5.82 13.68 -21.18
CA ILE A 14 -6.91 13.58 -20.20
C ILE A 14 -8.12 12.83 -20.78
N TRP A 15 -8.53 13.16 -22.00
CA TRP A 15 -9.66 12.51 -22.68
C TRP A 15 -9.47 11.00 -22.86
N TYR A 16 -8.25 10.53 -23.07
CA TYR A 16 -7.95 9.11 -23.20
C TYR A 16 -8.11 8.41 -21.86
N ASN A 17 -7.58 9.00 -20.78
CA ASN A 17 -7.73 8.48 -19.43
C ASN A 17 -9.20 8.42 -18.99
N GLU A 18 -10.01 9.40 -19.40
CA GLU A 18 -11.45 9.42 -19.08
C GLU A 18 -12.24 8.33 -19.79
N GLN A 19 -11.84 7.97 -21.00
CA GLN A 19 -12.54 6.95 -21.80
C GLN A 19 -12.08 5.52 -21.50
N SER A 20 -10.78 5.33 -21.26
CA SER A 20 -10.20 3.98 -21.13
C SER A 20 -10.05 3.50 -19.69
N HIS A 21 -10.03 4.38 -18.70
CA HIS A 21 -9.85 4.10 -17.27
C HIS A 21 -8.80 3.03 -16.96
N PRO A 22 -7.58 3.10 -17.50
CA PRO A 22 -6.65 1.97 -17.45
C PRO A 22 -6.17 1.64 -16.03
N TRP A 23 -6.13 2.63 -15.12
CA TRP A 23 -5.59 2.44 -13.77
C TRP A 23 -6.55 2.90 -12.69
N ALA A 24 -7.02 4.14 -12.77
CA ALA A 24 -7.85 4.73 -11.75
C ALA A 24 -8.72 5.86 -12.28
N GLU A 25 -9.88 6.03 -11.68
CA GLU A 25 -10.73 7.20 -11.87
C GLU A 25 -10.12 8.40 -11.12
N ARG A 26 -9.97 9.55 -11.80
CA ARG A 26 -9.53 10.79 -11.17
C ARG A 26 -10.71 11.44 -10.47
N VAL A 27 -10.51 11.79 -9.22
CA VAL A 27 -11.56 12.35 -8.36
C VAL A 27 -10.91 13.30 -7.36
N ASP A 28 -11.45 14.48 -7.23
CA ASP A 28 -10.95 15.53 -6.36
C ASP A 28 -12.07 16.05 -5.46
N GLY A 29 -11.76 16.20 -4.18
CA GLY A 29 -12.69 16.66 -3.17
C GLY A 29 -13.66 15.59 -2.64
N PRO A 30 -14.15 15.76 -1.41
CA PRO A 30 -14.93 14.74 -0.70
C PRO A 30 -16.22 14.34 -1.40
N TRP A 31 -16.87 15.26 -2.09
CA TRP A 31 -18.17 15.01 -2.74
C TRP A 31 -18.02 14.21 -4.03
N GLU A 32 -16.98 14.49 -4.81
CA GLU A 32 -16.68 13.68 -5.99
C GLU A 32 -16.26 12.26 -5.61
N LEU A 33 -15.44 12.14 -4.55
CA LEU A 33 -15.06 10.83 -4.01
C LEU A 33 -16.27 10.02 -3.56
N ARG A 34 -17.22 10.61 -2.82
CA ARG A 34 -18.48 9.93 -2.46
C ARG A 34 -19.25 9.45 -3.68
N LYS A 35 -19.37 10.29 -4.71
CA LYS A 35 -20.04 9.94 -5.96
C LYS A 35 -19.33 8.78 -6.68
N ALA A 36 -18.00 8.85 -6.78
CA ALA A 36 -17.19 7.82 -7.44
C ALA A 36 -17.28 6.47 -6.69
N VAL A 37 -17.17 6.49 -5.35
CA VAL A 37 -17.34 5.27 -4.53
C VAL A 37 -18.70 4.64 -4.78
N ARG A 38 -19.79 5.39 -4.71
CA ARG A 38 -21.15 4.87 -4.98
C ARG A 38 -21.29 4.28 -6.38
N LYS A 39 -20.63 4.89 -7.38
CA LYS A 39 -20.60 4.36 -8.74
C LYS A 39 -19.86 3.01 -8.79
N ARG A 40 -18.71 2.87 -8.08
CA ARG A 40 -17.93 1.62 -8.02
C ARG A 40 -18.66 0.53 -7.23
N LEU A 41 -19.36 0.88 -6.17
CA LEU A 41 -20.14 -0.08 -5.38
C LEU A 41 -21.22 -0.81 -6.21
N ARG A 42 -21.72 -0.21 -7.30
CA ARG A 42 -22.61 -0.90 -8.26
C ARG A 42 -21.97 -2.09 -8.97
N GLU A 43 -20.64 -2.11 -9.06
CA GLU A 43 -19.87 -3.18 -9.69
C GLU A 43 -19.60 -4.34 -8.70
N ASN A 44 -20.11 -4.23 -7.46
CA ASN A 44 -19.93 -5.19 -6.38
C ASN A 44 -18.46 -5.55 -6.12
N PRO A 45 -17.60 -4.57 -5.83
CA PRO A 45 -16.17 -4.81 -5.59
C PRO A 45 -15.95 -5.44 -4.23
N ASP A 46 -14.88 -6.21 -4.08
CA ASP A 46 -14.43 -6.76 -2.79
C ASP A 46 -13.75 -5.69 -1.93
N ALA A 47 -13.19 -4.65 -2.54
CA ALA A 47 -12.56 -3.52 -1.86
C ALA A 47 -12.54 -2.26 -2.72
N ILE A 48 -12.39 -1.10 -2.09
CA ILE A 48 -12.08 0.16 -2.76
C ILE A 48 -10.62 0.53 -2.47
N LYS A 49 -9.83 0.71 -3.53
CA LYS A 49 -8.43 1.16 -3.44
C LYS A 49 -8.32 2.67 -3.65
N ILE A 50 -7.56 3.33 -2.78
CA ILE A 50 -7.15 4.75 -2.93
C ILE A 50 -5.63 4.88 -2.89
N TRP A 51 -5.13 6.02 -3.35
CA TRP A 51 -3.74 6.44 -3.24
C TRP A 51 -3.67 7.71 -2.41
N SER A 52 -3.28 7.59 -1.15
CA SER A 52 -3.20 8.71 -0.22
C SER A 52 -1.89 9.49 -0.30
N THR A 53 -0.87 8.89 -0.94
CA THR A 53 0.42 9.53 -1.21
C THR A 53 0.91 9.25 -2.62
N GLY A 54 1.99 9.91 -3.00
CA GLY A 54 2.78 9.55 -4.16
C GLY A 54 3.50 8.20 -3.99
N GLY A 55 4.02 7.67 -5.09
CA GLY A 55 4.76 6.40 -5.15
C GLY A 55 6.13 6.52 -5.82
N GLY A 56 6.53 7.72 -6.24
CA GLY A 56 7.86 7.97 -6.83
C GLY A 56 8.04 7.46 -8.25
N ILE A 57 6.96 7.12 -8.97
CA ILE A 57 7.03 6.67 -10.37
C ILE A 57 7.24 7.85 -11.32
N TRP A 58 6.71 9.01 -10.97
CA TRP A 58 6.73 10.19 -11.79
C TRP A 58 7.46 11.34 -11.10
N HIS A 59 7.97 12.26 -11.86
CA HIS A 59 8.69 13.45 -11.41
C HIS A 59 7.88 14.30 -10.36
N TRP A 60 6.58 14.36 -10.51
CA TRP A 60 5.64 15.08 -9.61
C TRP A 60 4.84 14.17 -8.69
N ASP A 61 5.24 12.95 -8.55
CA ASP A 61 4.60 11.90 -7.76
C ASP A 61 5.57 11.43 -6.67
N GLN A 62 6.07 12.37 -5.87
CA GLN A 62 7.03 12.05 -4.84
C GLN A 62 6.38 11.24 -3.71
N LYS A 63 7.11 10.30 -3.16
CA LYS A 63 6.61 9.39 -2.10
C LYS A 63 6.04 10.10 -0.89
N LEU A 64 6.58 11.28 -0.53
CA LEU A 64 6.14 12.07 0.59
C LEU A 64 4.98 13.02 0.28
N ASP A 65 4.63 13.20 -0.99
CA ASP A 65 3.53 14.07 -1.38
C ASP A 65 2.21 13.46 -0.93
N GLN A 66 1.48 14.20 -0.12
CA GLN A 66 0.13 13.81 0.29
C GLN A 66 -0.85 14.08 -0.85
N HIS A 67 -1.62 13.06 -1.24
CA HIS A 67 -2.52 13.14 -2.37
C HIS A 67 -3.96 13.48 -1.98
N TYR A 68 -4.40 13.03 -0.83
CA TYR A 68 -5.73 13.32 -0.31
C TYR A 68 -5.64 13.90 1.10
N THR A 69 -6.52 14.85 1.39
CA THR A 69 -6.73 15.34 2.75
C THR A 69 -7.43 14.28 3.60
N PHE A 70 -7.40 14.46 4.92
CA PHE A 70 -8.14 13.60 5.84
C PHE A 70 -9.63 13.52 5.48
N GLU A 71 -10.27 14.64 5.14
CA GLU A 71 -11.69 14.73 4.79
C GLU A 71 -12.02 13.94 3.53
N GLU A 72 -11.12 13.94 2.55
CA GLU A 72 -11.26 13.17 1.32
C GLU A 72 -11.18 11.67 1.58
N ILE A 73 -10.17 11.22 2.32
CA ILE A 73 -10.02 9.82 2.73
C ILE A 73 -11.23 9.38 3.58
N LYS A 74 -11.63 10.21 4.54
CA LYS A 74 -12.78 9.94 5.42
C LYS A 74 -14.08 9.80 4.62
N ALA A 75 -14.26 10.59 3.57
CA ALA A 75 -15.43 10.49 2.70
C ALA A 75 -15.52 9.11 2.01
N VAL A 76 -14.40 8.57 1.56
CA VAL A 76 -14.33 7.20 0.99
C VAL A 76 -14.65 6.15 2.04
N VAL A 77 -14.00 6.25 3.21
CA VAL A 77 -14.20 5.28 4.30
C VAL A 77 -15.64 5.27 4.79
N ASP A 78 -16.27 6.44 4.93
CA ASP A 78 -17.67 6.52 5.36
C ASP A 78 -18.63 5.83 4.39
N GLU A 79 -18.49 6.10 3.09
CA GLU A 79 -19.33 5.47 2.06
C GLU A 79 -19.16 3.94 2.03
N CYS A 80 -17.93 3.47 2.15
CA CYS A 80 -17.62 2.05 2.14
C CYS A 80 -18.12 1.34 3.42
N ASN A 81 -17.99 1.97 4.58
CA ASN A 81 -18.44 1.41 5.85
C ASN A 81 -19.95 1.22 5.91
N MET A 82 -20.75 2.09 5.26
CA MET A 82 -22.21 1.93 5.18
C MET A 82 -22.65 0.60 4.55
N VAL A 83 -21.79 0.00 3.72
CA VAL A 83 -22.08 -1.24 3.00
C VAL A 83 -21.09 -2.38 3.33
N GLY A 84 -20.18 -2.15 4.27
CA GLY A 84 -19.23 -3.16 4.76
C GLY A 84 -18.07 -3.48 3.81
N ILE A 85 -17.81 -2.63 2.80
CA ILE A 85 -16.70 -2.79 1.86
C ILE A 85 -15.41 -2.21 2.45
N PRO A 86 -14.28 -2.94 2.45
CA PRO A 86 -13.02 -2.45 2.98
C PRO A 86 -12.37 -1.39 2.06
N VAL A 87 -11.65 -0.45 2.66
CA VAL A 87 -10.83 0.54 1.94
C VAL A 87 -9.35 0.19 2.11
N TRP A 88 -8.63 0.11 0.99
CA TRP A 88 -7.19 -0.12 0.96
C TRP A 88 -6.47 1.14 0.50
N SER A 89 -5.46 1.56 1.25
CA SER A 89 -4.70 2.78 0.96
C SER A 89 -3.26 2.46 0.58
N HIS A 90 -2.87 2.84 -0.64
CA HIS A 90 -1.47 3.04 -0.96
C HIS A 90 -0.99 4.26 -0.16
N ALA A 91 0.01 4.10 0.66
CA ALA A 91 0.54 5.16 1.51
C ALA A 91 2.03 4.92 1.79
N GLU A 92 2.91 5.53 1.03
CA GLU A 92 4.36 5.48 1.26
C GLU A 92 4.80 6.59 2.22
N GLY A 93 4.29 7.81 2.04
CA GLY A 93 4.57 8.98 2.85
C GLY A 93 3.77 9.02 4.16
N TYR A 94 4.42 9.51 5.22
CA TYR A 94 3.85 9.56 6.56
C TYR A 94 2.51 10.29 6.64
N GLY A 95 2.35 11.46 6.01
CA GLY A 95 1.14 12.28 6.11
C GLY A 95 -0.10 11.53 5.63
N GLY A 96 -0.07 10.98 4.42
CA GLY A 96 -1.19 10.21 3.89
C GLY A 96 -1.43 8.88 4.61
N ALA A 97 -0.37 8.24 5.14
CA ALA A 97 -0.50 7.05 5.97
C ALA A 97 -1.21 7.35 7.30
N LEU A 98 -0.85 8.45 7.96
CA LEU A 98 -1.46 8.89 9.21
C LEU A 98 -2.93 9.26 9.01
N ASP A 99 -3.25 10.01 7.97
CA ASP A 99 -4.63 10.38 7.66
C ASP A 99 -5.46 9.16 7.26
N SER A 100 -4.87 8.20 6.53
CA SER A 100 -5.51 6.92 6.23
C SER A 100 -5.83 6.13 7.51
N ALA A 101 -4.86 6.04 8.45
CA ALA A 101 -5.07 5.36 9.72
C ALA A 101 -6.13 6.07 10.57
N LYS A 102 -6.07 7.40 10.69
CA LYS A 102 -7.07 8.22 11.40
C LYS A 102 -8.47 8.06 10.81
N ALA A 103 -8.59 8.04 9.49
CA ALA A 103 -9.86 7.85 8.79
C ALA A 103 -10.43 6.43 8.96
N GLY A 104 -9.60 5.44 9.28
CA GLY A 104 -10.01 4.06 9.52
C GLY A 104 -10.07 3.22 8.25
N VAL A 105 -9.08 3.34 7.37
CA VAL A 105 -8.92 2.39 6.26
C VAL A 105 -8.69 0.98 6.80
N HIS A 106 -9.00 -0.03 6.01
CA HIS A 106 -8.86 -1.43 6.41
C HIS A 106 -7.42 -1.96 6.27
N LEU A 107 -6.71 -1.45 5.27
CA LEU A 107 -5.34 -1.87 4.94
C LEU A 107 -4.49 -0.67 4.55
N ILE A 108 -3.28 -0.58 5.08
CA ILE A 108 -2.21 0.29 4.59
C ILE A 108 -1.22 -0.56 3.81
N ILE A 109 -0.91 -0.14 2.58
CA ILE A 109 0.02 -0.79 1.68
C ILE A 109 1.28 0.08 1.58
N HIS A 110 2.44 -0.56 1.52
CA HIS A 110 3.81 -0.03 1.49
C HIS A 110 4.27 0.51 2.86
N GLY A 111 3.68 1.58 3.38
CA GLY A 111 3.98 2.10 4.71
C GLY A 111 5.46 2.42 4.96
N GLN A 112 6.19 2.92 3.94
CA GLN A 112 7.65 3.05 4.00
C GLN A 112 8.11 4.02 5.09
N THR A 113 7.32 5.05 5.41
CA THR A 113 7.67 6.07 6.39
C THR A 113 6.74 6.12 7.61
N LEU A 114 6.11 5.00 7.96
CA LEU A 114 5.31 4.89 9.18
C LEU A 114 6.15 5.29 10.41
N ASN A 115 5.50 5.98 11.34
CA ASN A 115 6.06 6.28 12.65
C ASN A 115 5.23 5.63 13.76
N ASP A 116 5.66 5.81 15.01
CA ASP A 116 5.02 5.16 16.15
C ASP A 116 3.56 5.62 16.34
N GLU A 117 3.24 6.91 16.10
CA GLU A 117 1.86 7.42 16.15
C GLU A 117 0.94 6.69 15.16
N CYS A 118 1.40 6.52 13.91
CA CYS A 118 0.62 5.83 12.89
C CYS A 118 0.42 4.35 13.27
N LEU A 119 1.48 3.68 13.72
CA LEU A 119 1.41 2.28 14.15
C LEU A 119 0.50 2.09 15.38
N ASP A 120 0.47 3.03 16.32
CA ASP A 120 -0.43 2.97 17.47
C ASP A 120 -1.90 3.06 17.05
N ILE A 121 -2.23 3.98 16.13
CA ILE A 121 -3.58 4.10 15.59
C ILE A 121 -3.96 2.85 14.77
N MET A 122 -3.02 2.30 14.00
CA MET A 122 -3.26 1.07 13.25
C MET A 122 -3.58 -0.11 14.17
N ALA A 123 -2.83 -0.26 15.26
CA ALA A 123 -3.06 -1.30 16.25
C ALA A 123 -4.41 -1.12 16.96
N GLU A 124 -4.73 0.11 17.40
CA GLU A 124 -6.00 0.44 18.05
C GLU A 124 -7.21 0.11 17.17
N LYS A 125 -7.12 0.44 15.89
CA LYS A 125 -8.22 0.28 14.92
C LYS A 125 -8.25 -1.06 14.20
N GLY A 126 -7.28 -1.95 14.44
CA GLY A 126 -7.19 -3.22 13.75
C GLY A 126 -6.89 -3.10 12.25
N ILE A 127 -6.11 -2.10 11.85
CA ILE A 127 -5.74 -1.86 10.46
C ILE A 127 -4.61 -2.81 10.07
N TYR A 128 -4.79 -3.54 8.96
CA TYR A 128 -3.76 -4.43 8.43
C TYR A 128 -2.62 -3.67 7.75
N PHE A 129 -1.46 -4.35 7.69
CA PHE A 129 -0.26 -3.81 7.05
C PHE A 129 0.30 -4.78 6.00
N CYS A 130 0.45 -4.30 4.76
CA CYS A 130 1.05 -5.00 3.64
C CYS A 130 2.27 -4.22 3.13
N PRO A 131 3.51 -4.56 3.52
CA PRO A 131 4.67 -3.69 3.30
C PRO A 131 5.27 -3.75 1.89
N THR A 132 5.02 -4.81 1.10
CA THR A 132 5.53 -4.97 -0.29
C THR A 132 7.05 -4.74 -0.42
N ILE A 133 7.82 -5.29 0.49
CA ILE A 133 9.27 -5.03 0.64
C ILE A 133 10.05 -5.56 -0.55
N GLN A 134 9.62 -6.69 -1.11
CA GLN A 134 10.33 -7.30 -2.24
C GLN A 134 10.28 -6.42 -3.48
N PHE A 135 9.17 -5.73 -3.73
CA PHE A 135 9.10 -4.71 -4.78
C PHE A 135 10.16 -3.63 -4.55
N LEU A 136 10.24 -3.09 -3.33
CA LEU A 136 11.20 -2.05 -2.97
C LEU A 136 12.66 -2.54 -3.10
N ASN A 137 12.95 -3.78 -2.69
CA ASN A 137 14.26 -4.40 -2.87
C ASN A 137 14.68 -4.45 -4.36
N GLU A 138 13.81 -4.92 -5.24
CA GLU A 138 14.09 -5.02 -6.67
C GLU A 138 14.18 -3.63 -7.33
N TRP A 139 13.35 -2.69 -6.88
CA TRP A 139 13.42 -1.30 -7.33
C TRP A 139 14.79 -0.69 -7.02
N PHE A 140 15.28 -0.81 -5.78
CA PHE A 140 16.57 -0.28 -5.41
C PHE A 140 17.74 -0.97 -6.10
N LYS A 141 17.68 -2.29 -6.32
CA LYS A 141 18.72 -3.01 -7.08
C LYS A 141 18.82 -2.52 -8.53
N THR A 142 17.70 -2.16 -9.12
CA THR A 142 17.64 -1.81 -10.54
C THR A 142 17.87 -0.34 -10.80
N TYR A 143 17.35 0.54 -9.95
CA TYR A 143 17.30 1.97 -10.19
C TYR A 143 18.14 2.82 -9.23
N ALA A 144 18.62 2.24 -8.13
CA ALA A 144 19.57 2.93 -7.28
C ALA A 144 20.95 2.91 -7.91
N PRO A 145 21.75 3.64 -8.14
CA PRO A 145 22.74 4.22 -9.04
C PRO A 145 23.19 3.31 -10.18
N PRO A 146 23.41 3.80 -11.36
CA PRO A 146 23.67 5.21 -11.76
C PRO A 146 22.52 5.89 -12.50
N TYR A 147 21.29 5.41 -12.39
CA TYR A 147 20.24 5.62 -13.39
C TYR A 147 19.33 6.85 -13.17
N ILE A 148 19.45 7.59 -12.08
CA ILE A 148 18.66 8.80 -11.83
C ILE A 148 19.58 9.95 -11.42
N PRO A 149 20.21 10.66 -12.37
CA PRO A 149 21.12 11.77 -12.05
C PRO A 149 20.50 12.87 -11.19
N GLU A 150 19.19 13.13 -11.37
CA GLU A 150 18.46 14.21 -10.68
C GLU A 150 18.02 13.83 -9.26
N VAL A 151 18.00 12.54 -8.94
CA VAL A 151 17.76 12.03 -7.58
C VAL A 151 19.08 11.82 -6.83
N HIS A 152 20.19 11.80 -7.56
CA HIS A 152 21.53 11.50 -7.06
C HIS A 152 22.03 12.43 -5.95
N ASP A 153 21.68 13.71 -5.98
CA ASP A 153 22.20 14.66 -4.98
C ASP A 153 21.50 14.58 -3.63
N GLN A 154 20.28 14.03 -3.56
CA GLN A 154 19.57 13.81 -2.31
C GLN A 154 19.56 12.33 -1.86
N TYR A 155 19.79 11.38 -2.77
CA TYR A 155 19.66 9.95 -2.55
C TYR A 155 20.84 9.14 -3.09
N SER A 156 22.05 9.70 -3.07
CA SER A 156 23.23 9.05 -3.64
C SER A 156 23.65 7.81 -2.83
N GLY A 157 23.57 6.66 -3.49
CA GLY A 157 24.29 5.45 -3.14
C GLY A 157 23.51 4.39 -2.37
N ALA A 158 24.07 3.21 -2.33
CA ALA A 158 23.61 2.03 -1.57
C ALA A 158 23.19 2.37 -0.12
N THR A 159 23.82 3.37 0.49
CA THR A 159 23.53 3.81 1.85
C THR A 159 22.11 4.39 2.05
N VAL A 160 21.49 4.98 1.03
CA VAL A 160 20.13 5.52 1.16
C VAL A 160 19.10 4.42 0.99
N ALA A 161 19.27 3.59 -0.04
CA ALA A 161 18.44 2.40 -0.23
C ALA A 161 18.47 1.49 1.01
N GLU A 162 19.64 1.24 1.57
CA GLU A 162 19.81 0.47 2.81
C GLU A 162 19.11 1.13 4.00
N LYS A 163 19.22 2.44 4.17
CA LYS A 163 18.53 3.17 5.24
C LYS A 163 17.00 3.09 5.11
N GLU A 164 16.48 3.23 3.90
CA GLU A 164 15.04 3.09 3.65
C GLU A 164 14.56 1.67 3.92
N LEU A 165 15.24 0.67 3.41
CA LEU A 165 14.92 -0.74 3.66
C LEU A 165 14.99 -1.08 5.15
N ASN A 166 16.04 -0.66 5.84
CA ASN A 166 16.18 -0.88 7.27
C ASN A 166 15.06 -0.22 8.08
N ARG A 167 14.57 0.96 7.66
CA ARG A 167 13.41 1.61 8.26
C ARG A 167 12.14 0.77 8.05
N VAL A 168 11.91 0.26 6.85
CA VAL A 168 10.74 -0.58 6.55
C VAL A 168 10.81 -1.88 7.38
N TYR A 169 11.96 -2.53 7.46
CA TYR A 169 12.14 -3.71 8.31
C TYR A 169 11.90 -3.40 9.80
N ALA A 170 12.36 -2.25 10.28
CA ALA A 170 12.11 -1.82 11.66
C ALA A 170 10.63 -1.56 11.90
N ASN A 171 9.94 -0.92 10.96
CA ASN A 171 8.50 -0.69 11.04
C ASN A 171 7.71 -2.01 11.02
N LEU A 172 8.13 -2.99 10.24
CA LEU A 172 7.52 -4.32 10.23
C LEU A 172 7.63 -5.03 11.59
N ARG A 173 8.83 -5.00 12.20
CA ARG A 173 9.03 -5.53 13.57
C ARG A 173 8.15 -4.81 14.61
N LYS A 174 8.09 -3.49 14.56
CA LYS A 174 7.24 -2.69 15.45
C LYS A 174 5.77 -3.01 15.24
N ALA A 175 5.29 -3.09 13.99
CA ALA A 175 3.93 -3.46 13.67
C ALA A 175 3.57 -4.83 14.25
N LYS A 176 4.46 -5.83 14.09
CA LYS A 176 4.29 -7.17 14.69
C LYS A 176 4.21 -7.07 16.21
N SER A 177 5.12 -6.35 16.86
CA SER A 177 5.14 -6.21 18.33
C SER A 177 3.91 -5.49 18.90
N LYS A 178 3.26 -4.66 18.10
CA LYS A 178 2.00 -3.97 18.46
C LYS A 178 0.74 -4.80 18.13
N GLY A 179 0.89 -6.00 17.59
CA GLY A 179 -0.23 -6.88 17.24
C GLY A 179 -0.96 -6.49 15.95
N ILE A 180 -0.37 -5.65 15.12
CA ILE A 180 -0.94 -5.31 13.80
C ILE A 180 -0.92 -6.55 12.91
N GLY A 181 -2.05 -6.86 12.26
CA GLY A 181 -2.14 -7.94 11.30
C GLY A 181 -1.25 -7.67 10.07
N LEU A 182 -0.18 -8.48 9.92
CA LEU A 182 0.72 -8.39 8.78
C LEU A 182 0.24 -9.28 7.65
N THR A 183 0.30 -8.79 6.41
CA THR A 183 -0.04 -9.58 5.22
C THR A 183 1.09 -9.56 4.21
N ILE A 184 1.16 -10.61 3.40
CA ILE A 184 2.09 -10.71 2.29
C ILE A 184 1.44 -10.11 1.03
N GLY A 185 2.17 -9.24 0.35
CA GLY A 185 1.76 -8.67 -0.93
C GLY A 185 2.96 -8.44 -1.84
N SER A 186 2.83 -8.83 -3.09
CA SER A 186 3.94 -8.80 -4.04
C SER A 186 4.07 -7.48 -4.79
N ASP A 187 2.99 -6.72 -4.88
CA ASP A 187 2.87 -5.57 -5.79
C ASP A 187 3.31 -5.90 -7.23
N SER A 188 3.10 -7.17 -7.64
CA SER A 188 3.42 -7.63 -8.99
C SER A 188 2.46 -7.03 -9.99
N PHE A 189 3.00 -6.38 -11.01
CA PHE A 189 2.26 -5.89 -12.16
C PHE A 189 3.09 -6.15 -13.43
N CYS A 190 2.73 -5.63 -14.57
CA CYS A 190 3.39 -5.90 -15.85
C CYS A 190 4.84 -5.37 -15.92
N SER A 191 5.69 -5.79 -14.99
CA SER A 191 7.10 -5.41 -14.89
C SER A 191 7.97 -6.64 -14.67
N SER A 192 9.13 -6.67 -15.32
CA SER A 192 10.16 -7.69 -15.10
C SER A 192 10.79 -7.61 -13.70
N LEU A 193 10.61 -6.50 -12.97
CA LEU A 193 11.09 -6.34 -11.60
C LEU A 193 10.35 -7.21 -10.60
N THR A 194 9.07 -7.44 -10.87
CA THR A 194 8.17 -8.14 -9.95
C THR A 194 7.41 -9.24 -10.67
N PRO A 195 8.11 -10.30 -11.13
CA PRO A 195 7.48 -11.40 -11.83
C PRO A 195 6.47 -12.11 -10.94
N TYR A 196 5.33 -12.47 -11.53
CA TYR A 196 4.26 -13.18 -10.83
C TYR A 196 4.75 -14.50 -10.21
N GLY A 197 4.27 -14.77 -9.01
CA GLY A 197 4.61 -15.97 -8.24
C GLY A 197 5.90 -15.81 -7.42
N THR A 198 7.03 -15.53 -8.03
CA THR A 198 8.31 -15.45 -7.35
C THR A 198 8.42 -14.25 -6.39
N THR A 199 7.80 -13.13 -6.73
CA THR A 199 7.84 -11.92 -5.88
C THR A 199 7.14 -12.13 -4.54
N ALA A 200 6.03 -12.88 -4.51
CA ALA A 200 5.36 -13.21 -3.24
C ALA A 200 6.24 -14.09 -2.33
N ILE A 201 6.97 -15.04 -2.91
CA ILE A 201 7.96 -15.85 -2.16
C ILE A 201 9.12 -14.97 -1.67
N GLY A 202 9.59 -14.06 -2.52
CA GLY A 202 10.62 -13.07 -2.14
C GLY A 202 10.19 -12.17 -0.99
N GLU A 203 8.91 -11.79 -0.92
CA GLU A 203 8.34 -11.04 0.20
C GLU A 203 8.41 -11.85 1.50
N MET A 204 8.01 -13.12 1.48
CA MET A 204 8.10 -14.02 2.65
C MET A 204 9.56 -14.18 3.09
N TYR A 205 10.49 -14.35 2.15
CA TYR A 205 11.92 -14.40 2.45
C TYR A 205 12.41 -13.10 3.13
N SER A 206 11.96 -11.95 2.66
CA SER A 206 12.29 -10.66 3.27
C SER A 206 11.74 -10.50 4.69
N PHE A 207 10.57 -11.04 4.98
CA PHE A 207 10.03 -11.09 6.34
C PHE A 207 10.94 -11.87 7.28
N VAL A 208 11.38 -13.06 6.89
CA VAL A 208 12.21 -13.93 7.72
C VAL A 208 13.64 -13.39 7.80
N GLU A 209 14.36 -13.31 6.67
CA GLU A 209 15.80 -13.08 6.63
C GLU A 209 16.20 -11.63 6.89
N LYS A 210 15.33 -10.67 6.57
CA LYS A 210 15.64 -9.25 6.68
C LYS A 210 14.93 -8.57 7.85
N ALA A 211 13.66 -8.87 8.04
CA ALA A 211 12.90 -8.30 9.13
C ALA A 211 12.97 -9.14 10.43
N GLY A 212 13.40 -10.40 10.38
CA GLY A 212 13.49 -11.28 11.55
C GLY A 212 12.13 -11.70 12.10
N ILE A 213 11.11 -11.74 11.24
CA ILE A 213 9.81 -12.35 11.57
C ILE A 213 9.99 -13.87 11.50
N SER A 214 9.42 -14.63 12.43
CA SER A 214 9.54 -16.09 12.40
C SER A 214 8.92 -16.68 11.12
N GLU A 215 9.43 -17.85 10.70
CA GLU A 215 8.88 -18.57 9.55
C GLU A 215 7.38 -18.86 9.72
N MET A 216 6.98 -19.28 10.92
CA MET A 216 5.57 -19.57 11.21
C MET A 216 4.72 -18.30 11.16
N ASP A 217 5.16 -17.19 11.75
CA ASP A 217 4.43 -15.91 11.66
C ASP A 217 4.34 -15.42 10.20
N THR A 218 5.37 -15.67 9.40
CA THR A 218 5.38 -15.33 7.98
C THR A 218 4.37 -16.18 7.20
N ILE A 219 4.29 -17.48 7.47
CA ILE A 219 3.27 -18.37 6.88
C ILE A 219 1.88 -17.90 7.30
N VAL A 220 1.67 -17.59 8.57
CA VAL A 220 0.39 -17.07 9.09
C VAL A 220 0.02 -15.75 8.39
N ALA A 221 0.98 -14.84 8.18
CA ALA A 221 0.76 -13.59 7.44
C ALA A 221 0.34 -13.84 5.97
N ALA A 222 0.96 -14.84 5.33
CA ALA A 222 0.68 -15.20 3.93
C ALA A 222 -0.63 -15.98 3.74
N THR A 223 -1.20 -16.55 4.80
CA THR A 223 -2.37 -17.44 4.74
C THR A 223 -3.51 -16.91 5.58
N LYS A 224 -3.52 -17.20 6.89
CA LYS A 224 -4.60 -16.86 7.80
C LYS A 224 -4.90 -15.36 7.83
N VAL A 225 -3.89 -14.54 8.14
CA VAL A 225 -4.08 -13.08 8.23
C VAL A 225 -4.45 -12.47 6.86
N GLY A 226 -3.85 -13.00 5.78
CA GLY A 226 -4.25 -12.62 4.42
C GLY A 226 -5.73 -12.92 4.15
N ALA A 227 -6.21 -14.11 4.55
CA ALA A 227 -7.61 -14.48 4.39
C ALA A 227 -8.56 -13.62 5.24
N GLU A 228 -8.19 -13.34 6.50
CA GLU A 228 -8.93 -12.42 7.39
C GLU A 228 -9.02 -11.01 6.79
N MET A 229 -7.91 -10.47 6.30
CA MET A 229 -7.86 -9.16 5.65
C MET A 229 -8.73 -9.11 4.38
N LEU A 230 -8.77 -10.19 3.61
CA LEU A 230 -9.62 -10.32 2.42
C LEU A 230 -11.08 -10.70 2.75
N LYS A 231 -11.41 -10.96 4.02
CA LYS A 231 -12.74 -11.43 4.48
C LYS A 231 -13.16 -12.77 3.85
N VAL A 232 -12.20 -13.66 3.60
CA VAL A 232 -12.41 -15.02 3.08
C VAL A 232 -11.93 -16.12 4.03
N ASP A 233 -11.66 -15.76 5.26
CA ASP A 233 -11.18 -16.64 6.35
C ASP A 233 -12.11 -17.81 6.69
N LYS A 234 -13.39 -17.72 6.29
CA LYS A 234 -14.36 -18.81 6.47
C LYS A 234 -14.20 -19.95 5.44
N ILE A 235 -13.45 -19.73 4.37
CA ILE A 235 -13.30 -20.69 3.27
C ILE A 235 -11.85 -21.03 2.96
N THR A 236 -10.89 -20.29 3.51
CA THR A 236 -9.46 -20.49 3.27
C THR A 236 -8.61 -19.86 4.38
N GLY A 237 -7.30 -20.09 4.33
CA GLY A 237 -6.31 -19.44 5.21
C GLY A 237 -5.79 -20.36 6.33
N THR A 238 -6.52 -21.42 6.70
CA THR A 238 -6.12 -22.40 7.72
C THR A 238 -6.33 -23.83 7.23
N LEU A 239 -5.65 -24.76 7.89
CA LEU A 239 -5.92 -26.21 7.80
C LEU A 239 -6.57 -26.61 9.11
N GLU A 240 -7.85 -26.98 9.05
CA GLU A 240 -8.63 -27.42 10.21
C GLU A 240 -8.87 -28.93 10.14
N VAL A 241 -9.13 -29.54 11.30
CA VAL A 241 -9.60 -30.92 11.37
C VAL A 241 -11.13 -30.91 11.24
N ASP A 242 -11.67 -31.70 10.32
CA ASP A 242 -13.12 -31.87 10.12
C ASP A 242 -13.81 -32.52 11.33
#